data_af950a916f8a76e34820f989620eb02a
#
_entry.id   af950a916f8a76e34820f989620eb02a
#
_cell.length_a   1.000
_cell.length_b   1.000
_cell.length_c   1.000
_cell.angle_alpha   90.00
_cell.angle_beta   90.00
_cell.angle_gamma   90.00
#
_symmetry.space_group_name_H-M   'P 1'
#
loop_
_entity.id
_entity.type
_entity.pdbx_description
1 polymer ?
#
loop_
_entity_poly.entity_id
_entity_poly.type
_entity_poly.pdbx_seq_one_letter_code
_entity_poly.pdbx_strand_id
1 'polypeptide(L)'
;MGIAYCATCDGEVFTGKEVFVIGGGFAAAEESVFLTRYAKHVTVLIRGEDFTCAEAVSRAAKEHPKITVRSHTAVVEATGDTALRSLRYRDLKTGEDTVFAPHGGTFGVFVFAGYEPETALIRDKIETDPRGYIVTDGSQRTSLEGVYAAGDVCVKELRQVVTAVGDGAKAATALEKYAADMQETTGLRPQKPEIKETRAACGG
;
A
#
# COMPACT_ATOMS: atom_id res chain seq x y z
N MET A 1 6.86 -5.79 15.13
CA MET A 1 6.01 -6.52 14.15
C MET A 1 4.55 -6.39 14.56
N GLY A 2 3.59 -6.26 13.59
CA GLY A 2 2.16 -6.18 13.94
C GLY A 2 1.35 -5.19 13.10
N ILE A 3 1.98 -4.21 12.40
CA ILE A 3 1.33 -3.33 11.44
C ILE A 3 1.66 -3.83 10.03
N ALA A 4 0.64 -3.92 9.17
CA ALA A 4 0.71 -4.41 7.81
C ALA A 4 -0.14 -3.56 6.86
N TYR A 5 0.18 -3.61 5.57
CA TYR A 5 -0.47 -2.85 4.50
C TYR A 5 -0.97 -3.74 3.36
N CYS A 6 -0.81 -5.06 3.47
CA CYS A 6 -1.18 -6.03 2.47
C CYS A 6 -1.77 -7.27 3.15
N ALA A 7 -3.08 -7.51 3.02
CA ALA A 7 -3.72 -8.67 3.65
C ALA A 7 -3.27 -9.99 3.03
N THR A 8 -3.11 -10.05 1.72
CA THR A 8 -2.65 -11.26 1.02
C THR A 8 -1.19 -11.61 1.32
N CYS A 9 -0.37 -10.61 1.69
CA CYS A 9 1.04 -10.81 2.03
C CYS A 9 1.22 -11.29 3.47
N ASP A 10 0.49 -10.69 4.41
CA ASP A 10 0.76 -10.79 5.84
C ASP A 10 -0.37 -11.45 6.65
N GLY A 11 -1.54 -11.71 6.03
CA GLY A 11 -2.72 -12.21 6.74
C GLY A 11 -2.48 -13.49 7.51
N GLU A 12 -1.73 -14.44 6.94
CA GLU A 12 -1.42 -15.74 7.55
C GLU A 12 -0.63 -15.61 8.88
N VAL A 13 0.22 -14.57 9.01
CA VAL A 13 1.00 -14.32 10.23
C VAL A 13 0.10 -14.09 11.45
N PHE A 14 -1.14 -13.64 11.21
CA PHE A 14 -2.12 -13.35 12.24
C PHE A 14 -3.17 -14.45 12.42
N THR A 15 -2.88 -15.69 12.00
CA THR A 15 -3.77 -16.84 12.20
C THR A 15 -4.12 -17.01 13.66
N GLY A 16 -5.44 -17.08 13.94
CA GLY A 16 -6.00 -17.24 15.29
C GLY A 16 -5.90 -16.01 16.20
N LYS A 17 -5.44 -14.86 15.69
CA LYS A 17 -5.30 -13.62 16.46
C LYS A 17 -6.44 -12.63 16.17
N GLU A 18 -6.58 -11.64 17.05
CA GLU A 18 -7.41 -10.46 16.79
C GLU A 18 -6.71 -9.59 15.74
N VAL A 19 -7.50 -9.03 14.81
CA VAL A 19 -7.02 -8.16 13.75
C VAL A 19 -7.86 -6.90 13.72
N PHE A 20 -7.19 -5.76 13.60
CA PHE A 20 -7.84 -4.47 13.34
C PHE A 20 -7.56 -4.04 11.91
N VAL A 21 -8.59 -3.55 11.23
CA VAL A 21 -8.50 -2.93 9.91
C VAL A 21 -8.80 -1.45 10.05
N ILE A 22 -7.91 -0.60 9.58
CA ILE A 22 -8.06 0.86 9.60
C ILE A 22 -8.39 1.32 8.19
N GLY A 23 -9.60 1.83 7.99
CA GLY A 23 -10.08 2.35 6.72
C GLY A 23 -11.56 2.11 6.51
N GLY A 24 -12.16 2.85 5.56
CA GLY A 24 -13.57 2.75 5.21
C GLY A 24 -13.82 2.66 3.70
N GLY A 25 -12.77 2.50 2.89
CA GLY A 25 -12.88 2.35 1.44
C GLY A 25 -13.09 0.90 0.98
N PHE A 26 -13.08 0.71 -0.35
CA PHE A 26 -13.22 -0.60 -1.00
C PHE A 26 -12.22 -1.63 -0.45
N ALA A 27 -10.93 -1.28 -0.40
CA ALA A 27 -9.89 -2.17 0.10
C ALA A 27 -10.13 -2.59 1.57
N ALA A 28 -10.55 -1.66 2.44
CA ALA A 28 -10.84 -1.98 3.83
C ALA A 28 -12.00 -2.98 3.97
N ALA A 29 -13.06 -2.85 3.16
CA ALA A 29 -14.19 -3.76 3.18
C ALA A 29 -13.82 -5.15 2.64
N GLU A 30 -13.19 -5.22 1.46
CA GLU A 30 -12.82 -6.48 0.80
C GLU A 30 -11.77 -7.24 1.59
N GLU A 31 -10.68 -6.56 1.99
CA GLU A 31 -9.58 -7.18 2.72
C GLU A 31 -9.96 -7.60 4.14
N SER A 32 -10.94 -6.92 4.78
CA SER A 32 -11.45 -7.38 6.07
C SER A 32 -12.13 -8.74 5.96
N VAL A 33 -12.87 -8.99 4.89
CA VAL A 33 -13.48 -10.30 4.60
C VAL A 33 -12.39 -11.34 4.33
N PHE A 34 -11.38 -11.00 3.52
CA PHE A 34 -10.25 -11.90 3.25
C PHE A 34 -9.53 -12.31 4.53
N LEU A 35 -9.25 -11.36 5.43
CA LEU A 35 -8.55 -11.61 6.69
C LEU A 35 -9.29 -12.57 7.63
N THR A 36 -10.62 -12.72 7.51
CA THR A 36 -11.40 -13.68 8.32
C THR A 36 -11.01 -15.15 8.08
N ARG A 37 -10.30 -15.44 6.98
CA ARG A 37 -9.76 -16.78 6.69
C ARG A 37 -8.70 -17.19 7.70
N TYR A 38 -7.99 -16.24 8.26
CA TYR A 38 -6.88 -16.43 9.18
C TYR A 38 -7.21 -15.95 10.58
N ALA A 39 -7.71 -14.72 10.71
CA ALA A 39 -7.97 -14.07 11.98
C ALA A 39 -9.05 -14.81 12.80
N LYS A 40 -8.91 -14.77 14.12
CA LYS A 40 -9.96 -15.16 15.05
C LYS A 40 -11.15 -14.21 14.92
N HIS A 41 -10.89 -12.92 14.90
CA HIS A 41 -11.87 -11.86 14.71
C HIS A 41 -11.24 -10.65 14.05
N VAL A 42 -12.01 -9.90 13.27
CA VAL A 42 -11.59 -8.67 12.59
C VAL A 42 -12.43 -7.50 13.07
N THR A 43 -11.80 -6.44 13.55
CA THR A 43 -12.47 -5.19 13.91
C THR A 43 -12.10 -4.10 12.90
N VAL A 44 -13.09 -3.59 12.16
CA VAL A 44 -12.87 -2.51 11.19
C VAL A 44 -13.17 -1.18 11.85
N LEU A 45 -12.21 -0.25 11.79
CA LEU A 45 -12.30 1.10 12.34
C LEU A 45 -12.47 2.11 11.20
N ILE A 46 -13.64 2.74 11.13
CA ILE A 46 -14.02 3.71 10.08
C ILE A 46 -14.18 5.09 10.71
N ARG A 47 -13.48 6.10 10.19
CA ARG A 47 -13.63 7.47 10.67
C ARG A 47 -14.97 8.09 10.34
N GLY A 48 -15.52 7.74 9.20
CA GLY A 48 -16.84 8.17 8.73
C GLY A 48 -17.99 7.40 9.35
N GLU A 49 -19.17 7.66 8.86
CA GLU A 49 -20.41 6.99 9.29
C GLU A 49 -20.48 5.55 8.79
N ASP A 50 -19.98 5.30 7.57
CA ASP A 50 -20.04 3.99 6.92
C ASP A 50 -18.89 3.83 5.93
N PHE A 51 -18.83 2.66 5.29
CA PHE A 51 -17.95 2.44 4.15
C PHE A 51 -18.29 3.38 2.99
N THR A 52 -17.26 3.80 2.24
CA THR A 52 -17.40 4.66 1.06
C THR A 52 -17.37 3.88 -0.26
N CYS A 53 -17.47 2.55 -0.23
CA CYS A 53 -17.53 1.67 -1.39
C CYS A 53 -18.94 1.23 -1.72
N ALA A 54 -19.10 0.49 -2.84
CA ALA A 54 -20.38 -0.06 -3.26
C ALA A 54 -20.99 -0.94 -2.16
N GLU A 55 -22.32 -0.85 -1.99
CA GLU A 55 -23.07 -1.57 -0.93
C GLU A 55 -22.85 -3.08 -0.95
N ALA A 56 -22.74 -3.68 -2.14
CA ALA A 56 -22.49 -5.13 -2.28
C ALA A 56 -21.20 -5.57 -1.59
N VAL A 57 -20.15 -4.73 -1.63
CA VAL A 57 -18.85 -5.01 -1.00
C VAL A 57 -18.91 -4.76 0.51
N SER A 58 -19.47 -3.62 0.93
CA SER A 58 -19.60 -3.29 2.35
C SER A 58 -20.53 -4.23 3.10
N ARG A 59 -21.58 -4.74 2.45
CA ARG A 59 -22.52 -5.71 3.02
C ARG A 59 -21.79 -7.00 3.42
N ALA A 60 -20.92 -7.53 2.57
CA ALA A 60 -20.16 -8.74 2.88
C ALA A 60 -19.34 -8.59 4.18
N ALA A 61 -18.75 -7.41 4.41
CA ALA A 61 -18.02 -7.12 5.63
C ALA A 61 -18.97 -6.94 6.85
N LYS A 62 -20.09 -6.21 6.67
CA LYS A 62 -21.03 -5.91 7.76
C LYS A 62 -21.77 -7.13 8.28
N GLU A 63 -22.12 -8.07 7.39
CA GLU A 63 -22.89 -9.28 7.72
C GLU A 63 -22.01 -10.46 8.13
N HIS A 64 -20.69 -10.33 8.04
CA HIS A 64 -19.79 -11.42 8.32
C HIS A 64 -19.66 -11.69 9.85
N PRO A 65 -19.88 -12.93 10.33
CA PRO A 65 -19.94 -13.24 11.77
C PRO A 65 -18.61 -13.01 12.52
N LYS A 66 -17.48 -12.97 11.82
CA LYS A 66 -16.18 -12.69 12.40
C LYS A 66 -15.77 -11.21 12.28
N ILE A 67 -16.63 -10.33 11.77
CA ILE A 67 -16.30 -8.91 11.59
C ILE A 67 -17.16 -8.03 12.50
N THR A 68 -16.52 -7.07 13.16
CA THR A 68 -17.20 -5.97 13.84
C THR A 68 -16.78 -4.67 13.19
N VAL A 69 -17.75 -3.89 12.69
CA VAL A 69 -17.52 -2.56 12.13
C VAL A 69 -17.79 -1.51 13.20
N ARG A 70 -16.83 -0.62 13.43
CA ARG A 70 -16.93 0.55 14.31
C ARG A 70 -16.82 1.82 13.48
N SER A 71 -17.95 2.46 13.24
CA SER A 71 -18.04 3.76 12.60
C SER A 71 -17.61 4.87 13.56
N HIS A 72 -17.32 6.07 13.01
CA HIS A 72 -16.87 7.25 13.76
C HIS A 72 -15.70 6.96 14.70
N THR A 73 -14.81 6.06 14.29
CA THR A 73 -13.72 5.59 15.15
C THR A 73 -12.36 5.84 14.49
N ALA A 74 -11.45 6.45 15.22
CA ALA A 74 -10.08 6.71 14.77
C ALA A 74 -9.06 6.10 15.72
N VAL A 75 -7.98 5.56 15.15
CA VAL A 75 -6.82 5.14 15.96
C VAL A 75 -6.12 6.37 16.51
N VAL A 76 -5.81 6.34 17.79
CA VAL A 76 -5.07 7.39 18.51
C VAL A 76 -3.62 6.96 18.69
N GLU A 77 -3.39 5.70 19.06
CA GLU A 77 -2.06 5.22 19.40
C GLU A 77 -1.97 3.70 19.24
N ALA A 78 -0.84 3.22 18.75
CA ALA A 78 -0.47 1.83 18.78
C ALA A 78 0.88 1.68 19.47
N THR A 79 0.96 0.87 20.52
CA THR A 79 2.18 0.69 21.31
C THR A 79 2.64 -0.76 21.32
N GLY A 80 3.92 -0.95 21.55
CA GLY A 80 4.52 -2.27 21.63
C GLY A 80 6.04 -2.20 21.76
N ASP A 81 6.64 -3.36 21.74
CA ASP A 81 8.11 -3.55 21.71
C ASP A 81 8.53 -4.13 20.35
N THR A 82 8.88 -5.41 20.31
CA THR A 82 9.10 -6.17 19.07
C THR A 82 7.79 -6.55 18.36
N ALA A 83 6.66 -6.45 19.04
CA ALA A 83 5.32 -6.73 18.55
C ALA A 83 4.31 -5.76 19.16
N LEU A 84 3.13 -5.60 18.54
CA LEU A 84 2.05 -4.77 19.08
C LEU A 84 1.57 -5.34 20.42
N ARG A 85 1.38 -4.46 21.41
CA ARG A 85 0.88 -4.77 22.76
C ARG A 85 -0.43 -4.09 23.07
N SER A 86 -0.65 -2.87 22.57
CA SER A 86 -1.94 -2.20 22.72
C SER A 86 -2.29 -1.33 21.52
N LEU A 87 -3.58 -1.13 21.33
CA LEU A 87 -4.17 -0.21 20.37
C LEU A 87 -5.20 0.66 21.11
N ARG A 88 -5.01 1.97 21.08
CA ARG A 88 -5.98 2.93 21.59
C ARG A 88 -6.70 3.58 20.43
N TYR A 89 -8.02 3.51 20.43
CA TYR A 89 -8.87 4.16 19.45
C TYR A 89 -9.98 4.94 20.11
N ARG A 90 -10.43 5.99 19.46
CA ARG A 90 -11.38 6.97 19.96
C ARG A 90 -12.67 6.93 19.17
N ASP A 91 -13.79 6.91 19.87
CA ASP A 91 -15.09 7.25 19.31
C ASP A 91 -15.13 8.77 19.06
N LEU A 92 -15.30 9.17 17.80
CA LEU A 92 -15.26 10.57 17.38
C LEU A 92 -16.56 11.34 17.72
N LYS A 93 -17.65 10.62 18.07
CA LYS A 93 -18.91 11.23 18.50
C LYS A 93 -18.91 11.52 20.00
N THR A 94 -18.44 10.57 20.79
CA THR A 94 -18.45 10.71 22.27
C THR A 94 -17.15 11.27 22.81
N GLY A 95 -16.04 11.15 22.08
CA GLY A 95 -14.71 11.47 22.53
C GLY A 95 -14.07 10.41 23.44
N GLU A 96 -14.75 9.31 23.69
CA GLU A 96 -14.27 8.24 24.56
C GLU A 96 -13.17 7.40 23.90
N ASP A 97 -12.13 7.12 24.67
CA ASP A 97 -11.03 6.25 24.26
C ASP A 97 -11.29 4.80 24.74
N THR A 98 -11.08 3.86 23.83
CA THR A 98 -11.03 2.43 24.13
C THR A 98 -9.59 1.95 23.95
N VAL A 99 -9.09 1.16 24.90
CA VAL A 99 -7.79 0.51 24.81
C VAL A 99 -7.99 -0.99 24.64
N PHE A 100 -7.52 -1.53 23.52
CA PHE A 100 -7.41 -2.97 23.32
C PHE A 100 -6.00 -3.41 23.69
N ALA A 101 -5.88 -4.43 24.54
CA ALA A 101 -4.64 -5.10 24.87
C ALA A 101 -4.95 -6.60 25.05
N PRO A 102 -4.35 -7.50 24.26
CA PRO A 102 -4.60 -8.93 24.40
C PRO A 102 -4.00 -9.46 25.72
N HIS A 103 -4.67 -10.45 26.32
CA HIS A 103 -4.14 -11.17 27.47
C HIS A 103 -2.97 -12.10 27.05
N GLY A 104 -1.83 -11.50 26.73
CA GLY A 104 -0.65 -12.18 26.20
C GLY A 104 -0.64 -12.24 24.66
N GLY A 105 0.54 -12.44 24.09
CA GLY A 105 0.74 -12.48 22.63
C GLY A 105 0.71 -11.11 21.96
N THR A 106 0.27 -11.09 20.71
CA THR A 106 0.17 -9.89 19.85
C THR A 106 -1.09 -9.96 18.99
N PHE A 107 -1.38 -8.91 18.29
CA PHE A 107 -2.50 -8.77 17.35
C PHE A 107 -2.02 -8.11 16.06
N GLY A 108 -2.86 -8.08 15.03
CA GLY A 108 -2.58 -7.44 13.75
C GLY A 108 -3.31 -6.11 13.59
N VAL A 109 -2.65 -5.16 12.93
CA VAL A 109 -3.28 -3.92 12.45
C VAL A 109 -2.98 -3.79 10.97
N PHE A 110 -4.04 -3.79 10.14
CA PHE A 110 -3.94 -3.59 8.71
C PHE A 110 -4.45 -2.19 8.35
N VAL A 111 -3.64 -1.43 7.61
CA VAL A 111 -3.97 -0.04 7.26
C VAL A 111 -4.37 0.05 5.79
N PHE A 112 -5.64 0.31 5.53
CA PHE A 112 -6.22 0.51 4.21
C PHE A 112 -6.87 1.90 4.09
N ALA A 113 -6.14 2.91 4.55
CA ALA A 113 -6.60 4.31 4.56
C ALA A 113 -6.42 5.03 3.20
N GLY A 114 -5.98 4.31 2.16
CA GLY A 114 -5.63 4.81 0.85
C GLY A 114 -4.13 4.99 0.66
N TYR A 115 -3.74 5.14 -0.60
CA TYR A 115 -2.36 5.42 -1.01
C TYR A 115 -2.32 6.72 -1.81
N GLU A 116 -1.29 7.50 -1.61
CA GLU A 116 -0.96 8.67 -2.40
C GLU A 116 0.40 8.46 -3.06
N PRO A 117 0.51 8.56 -4.39
CA PRO A 117 1.79 8.35 -5.06
C PRO A 117 2.72 9.55 -4.83
N GLU A 118 3.98 9.26 -4.52
CA GLU A 118 5.03 10.27 -4.33
C GLU A 118 5.52 10.84 -5.67
N THR A 119 4.66 11.58 -6.36
CA THR A 119 4.92 12.16 -7.68
C THR A 119 5.13 13.68 -7.65
N ALA A 120 5.17 14.29 -6.47
CA ALA A 120 5.27 15.76 -6.33
C ALA A 120 6.43 16.38 -7.13
N LEU A 121 7.55 15.66 -7.24
CA LEU A 121 8.75 16.12 -7.95
C LEU A 121 8.57 16.24 -9.47
N ILE A 122 7.66 15.46 -10.06
CA ILE A 122 7.58 15.26 -11.52
C ILE A 122 6.17 15.47 -12.08
N ARG A 123 5.13 15.60 -11.25
CA ARG A 123 3.73 15.69 -11.68
C ARG A 123 3.45 16.83 -12.67
N ASP A 124 4.20 17.93 -12.60
CA ASP A 124 4.03 19.07 -13.49
C ASP A 124 4.73 18.89 -14.85
N LYS A 125 5.49 17.82 -15.03
CA LYS A 125 6.30 17.53 -16.23
C LYS A 125 5.81 16.35 -17.04
N ILE A 126 5.07 15.44 -16.40
CA ILE A 126 4.56 14.22 -17.01
C ILE A 126 3.07 14.06 -16.74
N GLU A 127 2.38 13.33 -17.61
CA GLU A 127 0.97 13.03 -17.44
C GLU A 127 0.71 12.15 -16.24
N THR A 128 -0.24 12.56 -15.40
CA THR A 128 -0.72 11.76 -14.25
C THR A 128 -2.25 11.63 -14.28
N ASP A 129 -2.77 10.57 -13.67
CA ASP A 129 -4.21 10.43 -13.45
C ASP A 129 -4.71 11.45 -12.40
N PRO A 130 -6.02 11.60 -12.18
CA PRO A 130 -6.58 12.51 -11.17
C PRO A 130 -6.15 12.22 -9.73
N ARG A 131 -5.61 11.04 -9.46
CA ARG A 131 -5.06 10.63 -8.15
C ARG A 131 -3.56 10.86 -8.05
N GLY A 132 -2.91 11.34 -9.12
CA GLY A 132 -1.49 11.64 -9.16
C GLY A 132 -0.58 10.47 -9.59
N TYR A 133 -1.14 9.31 -10.01
CA TYR A 133 -0.35 8.21 -10.54
C TYR A 133 0.12 8.50 -11.97
N ILE A 134 1.36 8.10 -12.28
CA ILE A 134 1.96 8.32 -13.60
C ILE A 134 1.28 7.45 -14.66
N VAL A 135 0.83 8.08 -15.74
CA VAL A 135 0.30 7.40 -16.92
C VAL A 135 1.46 6.87 -17.77
N THR A 136 1.45 5.57 -18.09
CA THR A 136 2.47 4.92 -18.92
C THR A 136 1.82 4.09 -20.01
N ASP A 137 2.53 3.86 -21.12
CA ASP A 137 2.16 2.90 -22.13
C ASP A 137 2.55 1.46 -21.75
N GLY A 138 2.30 0.50 -22.64
CA GLY A 138 2.65 -0.92 -22.44
C GLY A 138 4.15 -1.20 -22.30
N SER A 139 5.01 -0.24 -22.68
CA SER A 139 6.47 -0.27 -22.56
C SER A 139 7.00 0.59 -21.41
N GLN A 140 6.12 1.07 -20.56
CA GLN A 140 6.44 1.94 -19.41
C GLN A 140 6.98 3.34 -19.79
N ARG A 141 6.70 3.83 -21.00
CA ARG A 141 7.02 5.19 -21.42
C ARG A 141 6.03 6.16 -20.79
N THR A 142 6.52 7.30 -20.33
CA THR A 142 5.68 8.42 -19.87
C THR A 142 5.36 9.37 -21.03
N SER A 143 4.61 10.42 -20.78
CA SER A 143 4.36 11.51 -21.74
C SER A 143 5.59 12.34 -22.08
N LEU A 144 6.66 12.25 -21.28
CA LEU A 144 7.93 12.94 -21.53
C LEU A 144 8.92 11.97 -22.19
N GLU A 145 9.42 12.36 -23.36
CA GLU A 145 10.38 11.57 -24.12
C GLU A 145 11.66 11.26 -23.31
N GLY A 146 12.12 10.00 -23.38
CA GLY A 146 13.29 9.53 -22.63
C GLY A 146 13.03 9.26 -21.14
N VAL A 147 11.82 9.49 -20.65
CA VAL A 147 11.43 9.24 -19.26
C VAL A 147 10.48 8.05 -19.17
N TYR A 148 10.83 7.13 -18.30
CA TYR A 148 10.08 5.90 -18.03
C TYR A 148 9.69 5.84 -16.57
N ALA A 149 8.56 5.22 -16.28
CA ALA A 149 8.10 4.99 -14.91
C ALA A 149 7.70 3.52 -14.72
N ALA A 150 7.98 2.98 -13.54
CA ALA A 150 7.73 1.58 -13.23
C ALA A 150 7.28 1.43 -11.77
N GLY A 151 6.52 0.37 -11.49
CA GLY A 151 6.10 0.01 -10.14
C GLY A 151 4.84 0.73 -9.68
N ASP A 152 4.69 0.84 -8.35
CA ASP A 152 3.45 1.25 -7.70
C ASP A 152 3.06 2.72 -7.93
N VAL A 153 3.99 3.52 -8.40
CA VAL A 153 3.78 4.93 -8.76
C VAL A 153 2.99 5.11 -10.07
N CYS A 154 2.87 4.05 -10.88
CA CYS A 154 2.15 4.05 -12.14
C CYS A 154 0.67 3.72 -11.96
N VAL A 155 -0.15 4.13 -12.94
CA VAL A 155 -1.55 3.70 -13.05
C VAL A 155 -1.59 2.18 -13.28
N LYS A 156 -2.17 1.44 -12.34
CA LYS A 156 -2.34 -0.01 -12.42
C LYS A 156 -3.39 -0.52 -11.45
N GLU A 157 -3.90 -1.73 -11.72
CA GLU A 157 -4.88 -2.39 -10.87
C GLU A 157 -4.22 -3.11 -9.69
N LEU A 158 -3.09 -3.80 -9.93
CA LEU A 158 -2.41 -4.61 -8.93
C LEU A 158 -1.05 -4.03 -8.57
N ARG A 159 -0.84 -3.77 -7.27
CA ARG A 159 0.41 -3.29 -6.68
C ARG A 159 1.03 -4.39 -5.83
N GLN A 160 2.02 -5.06 -6.41
CA GLN A 160 2.78 -6.14 -5.79
C GLN A 160 4.25 -6.06 -6.23
N VAL A 161 5.16 -6.62 -5.44
CA VAL A 161 6.59 -6.65 -5.77
C VAL A 161 6.82 -7.26 -7.16
N VAL A 162 6.15 -8.35 -7.49
CA VAL A 162 6.28 -9.02 -8.78
C VAL A 162 5.83 -8.14 -9.96
N THR A 163 4.77 -7.34 -9.80
CA THR A 163 4.32 -6.41 -10.85
C THR A 163 5.29 -5.23 -11.00
N ALA A 164 5.84 -4.73 -9.90
CA ALA A 164 6.86 -3.68 -9.93
C ALA A 164 8.15 -4.14 -10.61
N VAL A 165 8.60 -5.37 -10.33
CA VAL A 165 9.74 -6.01 -11.01
C VAL A 165 9.49 -6.18 -12.51
N GLY A 166 8.29 -6.65 -12.88
CA GLY A 166 7.89 -6.79 -14.29
C GLY A 166 7.89 -5.46 -15.05
N ASP A 167 7.37 -4.41 -14.43
CA ASP A 167 7.40 -3.05 -15.01
C ASP A 167 8.85 -2.55 -15.15
N GLY A 168 9.69 -2.77 -14.14
CA GLY A 168 11.10 -2.40 -14.19
C GLY A 168 11.83 -3.07 -15.35
N ALA A 169 11.58 -4.36 -15.58
CA ALA A 169 12.15 -5.09 -16.71
C ALA A 169 11.70 -4.52 -18.08
N LYS A 170 10.42 -4.19 -18.22
CA LYS A 170 9.89 -3.54 -19.44
C LYS A 170 10.51 -2.16 -19.66
N ALA A 171 10.55 -1.34 -18.60
CA ALA A 171 11.11 0.01 -18.65
C ALA A 171 12.58 -0.02 -19.07
N ALA A 172 13.38 -0.91 -18.46
CA ALA A 172 14.81 -1.03 -18.76
C ALA A 172 15.04 -1.48 -20.22
N THR A 173 14.27 -2.45 -20.71
CA THR A 173 14.38 -2.92 -22.11
C THR A 173 13.96 -1.84 -23.11
N ALA A 174 12.92 -1.07 -22.80
CA ALA A 174 12.45 0.01 -23.67
C ALA A 174 13.43 1.20 -23.66
N LEU A 175 13.99 1.52 -22.50
CA LEU A 175 15.01 2.58 -22.37
C LEU A 175 16.31 2.23 -23.10
N GLU A 176 16.73 0.98 -23.05
CA GLU A 176 17.93 0.50 -23.78
C GLU A 176 17.76 0.69 -25.30
N LYS A 177 16.61 0.32 -25.85
CA LYS A 177 16.29 0.55 -27.25
C LYS A 177 16.27 2.03 -27.61
N TYR A 178 15.59 2.84 -26.80
CA TYR A 178 15.56 4.30 -26.99
C TYR A 178 16.97 4.91 -26.97
N ALA A 179 17.85 4.48 -26.06
CA ALA A 179 19.22 4.97 -25.98
C ALA A 179 20.05 4.56 -27.21
N ALA A 180 19.83 3.36 -27.75
CA ALA A 180 20.47 2.90 -28.98
C ALA A 180 20.03 3.74 -30.20
N ASP A 181 18.71 3.96 -30.35
CA ASP A 181 18.14 4.78 -31.42
C ASP A 181 18.65 6.23 -31.36
N MET A 182 18.72 6.79 -30.15
CA MET A 182 19.26 8.15 -29.93
C MET A 182 20.75 8.23 -30.28
N GLN A 183 21.54 7.24 -29.94
CA GLN A 183 22.97 7.18 -30.29
C GLN A 183 23.13 7.12 -31.81
N GLU A 184 22.33 6.31 -32.51
CA GLU A 184 22.40 6.17 -33.96
C GLU A 184 21.98 7.48 -34.67
N THR A 185 20.92 8.14 -34.16
CA THR A 185 20.35 9.34 -34.79
C THR A 185 21.16 10.60 -34.48
N THR A 186 21.68 10.76 -33.28
CA THR A 186 22.31 12.00 -32.81
C THR A 186 23.85 11.90 -32.66
N GLY A 187 24.40 10.69 -32.67
CA GLY A 187 25.81 10.42 -32.36
C GLY A 187 26.15 10.58 -30.86
N LEU A 188 25.20 10.97 -30.01
CA LEU A 188 25.42 11.12 -28.57
C LEU A 188 25.47 9.74 -27.91
N ARG A 189 26.51 9.49 -27.13
CA ARG A 189 26.63 8.30 -26.30
C ARG A 189 26.20 8.60 -24.87
N PRO A 190 25.41 7.75 -24.24
CA PRO A 190 25.16 7.86 -22.81
C PRO A 190 26.50 7.84 -22.06
N GLN A 191 26.73 8.83 -21.22
CA GLN A 191 27.89 8.80 -20.34
C GLN A 191 27.67 7.71 -19.29
N LYS A 192 28.57 6.76 -19.15
CA LYS A 192 28.54 5.83 -18.04
C LYS A 192 28.64 6.64 -16.75
N PRO A 193 27.68 6.53 -15.82
CA PRO A 193 27.84 7.14 -14.51
C PRO A 193 29.10 6.55 -13.86
N GLU A 194 29.97 7.42 -13.30
CA GLU A 194 31.01 6.94 -12.41
C GLU A 194 30.33 6.27 -11.21
N ILE A 195 30.34 4.95 -11.21
CA ILE A 195 29.87 4.18 -10.06
C ILE A 195 30.92 4.41 -8.96
N LYS A 196 30.66 5.37 -8.08
CA LYS A 196 31.39 5.44 -6.82
C LYS A 196 31.04 4.16 -6.07
N GLU A 197 31.97 3.21 -6.02
CA GLU A 197 31.87 2.04 -5.16
C GLU A 197 31.70 2.54 -3.70
N THR A 198 30.48 2.68 -3.26
CA THR A 198 30.20 2.73 -1.83
C THR A 198 30.49 1.33 -1.30
N ARG A 199 31.72 1.08 -0.87
CA ARG A 199 32.04 -0.06 -0.01
C ARG A 199 31.12 0.07 1.21
N ALA A 200 29.99 -0.65 1.19
CA ALA A 200 29.26 -0.94 2.40
C ALA A 200 30.21 -1.75 3.28
N ALA A 201 30.74 -1.10 4.32
CA ALA A 201 31.43 -1.79 5.38
C ALA A 201 30.42 -2.73 6.05
N CYS A 202 30.38 -3.99 5.63
CA CYS A 202 29.87 -5.06 6.47
C CYS A 202 30.86 -5.19 7.64
N GLY A 203 30.64 -4.39 8.68
CA GLY A 203 31.26 -4.57 9.99
C GLY A 203 30.68 -5.81 10.62
N GLY A 204 31.57 -6.66 11.14
CA GLY A 204 31.34 -7.95 11.77
C GLY A 204 30.46 -7.91 13.04
#